data_f70a657f7c81adaaf539d2e5cf8179c7
#
_entry.id   f70a657f7c81adaaf539d2e5cf8179c7
#
_cell.length_a   1.000
_cell.length_b   1.000
_cell.length_c   1.000
_cell.angle_alpha   90.00
_cell.angle_beta   90.00
_cell.angle_gamma   90.00
#
_symmetry.space_group_name_H-M   'P 1'
#
loop_
_entity.id
_entity.type
_entity.pdbx_description
1 polymer ?
#
loop_
_entity_poly.entity_id
_entity_poly.type
_entity_poly.pdbx_seq_one_letter_code
_entity_poly.pdbx_strand_id
1 'polypeptide(L)'
;MDYLWDIETYKTAFTFSAISADESHAVAFECSTRKNEAAALFSFLDELKKKKHRMVGYNNIGFDYPVLHDLLSVRDKAVTVSGKAVATRAYKKAQSIIGSDDRFGHLIRDNQQYVQQVDLFKIMHFDNPARATSLKALEFNMKADSIVDLPYDPHSDLTDDQIDVLLVYNMHDVKMTLQF
;
A
#
# COMPACT_ATOMS: atom_id res chain seq x y z
N MET A 1 4.41 17.91 -4.25
CA MET A 1 3.23 17.22 -4.84
C MET A 1 2.92 16.01 -3.98
N ASP A 2 1.67 15.68 -3.85
CA ASP A 2 1.22 14.50 -3.11
C ASP A 2 0.91 13.35 -4.08
N TYR A 3 1.18 12.12 -3.64
CA TYR A 3 0.82 10.88 -4.33
C TYR A 3 -0.07 10.05 -3.42
N LEU A 4 -1.29 9.79 -3.85
CA LEU A 4 -2.18 8.84 -3.19
C LEU A 4 -1.66 7.44 -3.52
N TRP A 5 -1.63 6.55 -2.53
CA TRP A 5 -1.05 5.24 -2.72
C TRP A 5 -1.67 4.19 -1.80
N ASP A 6 -1.55 2.95 -2.23
CA ASP A 6 -2.03 1.78 -1.52
C ASP A 6 -1.22 0.54 -1.92
N ILE A 7 -1.25 -0.52 -1.10
CA ILE A 7 -0.67 -1.82 -1.40
C ILE A 7 -1.66 -2.95 -1.17
N GLU A 8 -1.49 -4.03 -1.94
CA GLU A 8 -2.13 -5.29 -1.65
C GLU A 8 -1.10 -6.39 -1.37
N THR A 9 -1.37 -7.18 -0.34
CA THR A 9 -0.46 -8.24 0.12
C THR A 9 -1.13 -9.60 0.13
N TYR A 10 -0.73 -10.44 -0.82
CA TYR A 10 -1.13 -11.84 -0.92
C TYR A 10 0.08 -12.74 -0.74
N LYS A 11 -0.16 -14.02 -0.46
CA LYS A 11 0.90 -15.01 -0.24
C LYS A 11 1.91 -15.09 -1.40
N THR A 12 1.44 -14.90 -2.64
CA THR A 12 2.23 -15.01 -3.87
C THR A 12 2.25 -13.75 -4.74
N ALA A 13 1.55 -12.69 -4.32
CA ALA A 13 1.50 -11.43 -5.02
C ALA A 13 1.58 -10.25 -4.05
N PHE A 14 2.33 -9.23 -4.42
CA PHE A 14 2.39 -7.92 -3.80
C PHE A 14 2.18 -6.90 -4.90
N THR A 15 1.28 -5.96 -4.70
CA THR A 15 1.07 -4.84 -5.60
C THR A 15 1.22 -3.52 -4.85
N PHE A 16 1.70 -2.51 -5.56
CA PHE A 16 1.77 -1.13 -5.11
C PHE A 16 1.19 -0.27 -6.21
N SER A 17 0.23 0.57 -5.89
CA SER A 17 -0.35 1.53 -6.81
C SER A 17 -0.24 2.93 -6.25
N ALA A 18 -0.01 3.93 -7.13
CA ALA A 18 -0.01 5.32 -6.74
C ALA A 18 -0.48 6.22 -7.88
N ILE A 19 -1.11 7.35 -7.52
CA ILE A 19 -1.52 8.40 -8.45
C ILE A 19 -1.16 9.77 -7.86
N SER A 20 -0.65 10.69 -8.69
CA SER A 20 -0.42 12.08 -8.27
C SER A 20 -1.77 12.78 -8.00
N ALA A 21 -1.79 13.70 -7.03
CA ALA A 21 -3.01 14.43 -6.65
C ALA A 21 -3.61 15.27 -7.78
N ASP A 22 -2.83 15.59 -8.82
CA ASP A 22 -3.30 16.26 -10.04
C ASP A 22 -3.68 15.27 -11.17
N GLU A 23 -3.68 13.97 -10.87
CA GLU A 23 -3.98 12.86 -11.79
C GLU A 23 -3.08 12.77 -13.03
N SER A 24 -2.01 13.57 -13.11
CA SER A 24 -1.13 13.60 -14.29
C SER A 24 -0.20 12.39 -14.40
N HIS A 25 0.00 11.65 -13.29
CA HIS A 25 0.92 10.51 -13.24
C HIS A 25 0.38 9.40 -12.35
N ALA A 26 0.20 8.22 -12.93
CA ALA A 26 -0.20 7.02 -12.22
C ALA A 26 0.79 5.89 -12.48
N VAL A 27 1.08 5.09 -11.45
CA VAL A 27 1.97 3.94 -11.52
C VAL A 27 1.36 2.75 -10.78
N ALA A 28 1.69 1.55 -11.25
CA ALA A 28 1.43 0.31 -10.54
C ALA A 28 2.66 -0.58 -10.68
N PHE A 29 3.06 -1.25 -9.59
CA PHE A 29 4.18 -2.20 -9.56
C PHE A 29 3.72 -3.52 -8.98
N GLU A 30 4.28 -4.60 -9.50
CA GLU A 30 3.97 -5.97 -9.13
C GLU A 30 5.22 -6.74 -8.74
N CYS A 31 5.15 -7.47 -7.62
CA CYS A 31 6.08 -8.54 -7.30
C CYS A 31 5.27 -9.82 -7.08
N SER A 32 5.44 -10.83 -7.94
CA SER A 32 4.61 -12.02 -7.94
C SER A 32 5.36 -13.24 -8.47
N THR A 33 4.63 -14.31 -8.75
CA THR A 33 5.16 -15.48 -9.43
C THR A 33 5.67 -15.18 -10.85
N ARG A 34 5.11 -14.18 -11.52
CA ARG A 34 5.38 -13.84 -12.91
C ARG A 34 6.34 -12.66 -13.11
N LYS A 35 6.44 -11.75 -12.11
CA LYS A 35 7.24 -10.52 -12.21
C LYS A 35 7.97 -10.18 -10.91
N ASN A 36 9.06 -9.43 -11.03
CA ASN A 36 9.68 -8.70 -9.94
C ASN A 36 9.96 -7.26 -10.38
N GLU A 37 9.07 -6.33 -10.01
CA GLU A 37 9.22 -4.90 -10.29
C GLU A 37 9.75 -4.11 -9.07
N ALA A 38 10.35 -4.76 -8.07
CA ALA A 38 10.91 -4.10 -6.89
C ALA A 38 11.93 -3.01 -7.24
N ALA A 39 12.77 -3.21 -8.26
CA ALA A 39 13.72 -2.20 -8.71
C ALA A 39 13.02 -0.93 -9.23
N ALA A 40 11.95 -1.07 -10.00
CA ALA A 40 11.17 0.05 -10.52
C ALA A 40 10.41 0.77 -9.39
N LEU A 41 9.80 0.02 -8.47
CA LEU A 41 9.18 0.57 -7.26
C LEU A 41 10.17 1.40 -6.43
N PHE A 42 11.36 0.87 -6.13
CA PHE A 42 12.34 1.61 -5.34
C PHE A 42 12.88 2.84 -6.08
N SER A 43 13.05 2.77 -7.40
CA SER A 43 13.42 3.94 -8.21
C SER A 43 12.36 5.03 -8.15
N PHE A 44 11.09 4.66 -8.19
CA PHE A 44 9.97 5.60 -8.02
C PHE A 44 10.00 6.25 -6.62
N LEU A 45 10.20 5.48 -5.55
CA LEU A 45 10.29 6.00 -4.18
C LEU A 45 11.53 6.92 -4.01
N ASP A 46 12.65 6.60 -4.64
CA ASP A 46 13.86 7.45 -4.66
C ASP A 46 13.56 8.80 -5.32
N GLU A 47 12.78 8.80 -6.41
CA GLU A 47 12.35 10.02 -7.10
C GLU A 47 11.43 10.87 -6.22
N LEU A 48 10.43 10.26 -5.56
CA LEU A 48 9.55 10.96 -4.62
C LEU A 48 10.36 11.61 -3.50
N LYS A 49 11.29 10.86 -2.91
CA LYS A 49 12.19 11.37 -1.85
C LYS A 49 13.03 12.54 -2.34
N LYS A 50 13.68 12.40 -3.51
CA LYS A 50 14.53 13.43 -4.12
C LYS A 50 13.75 14.72 -4.39
N LYS A 51 12.52 14.61 -4.87
CA LYS A 51 11.62 15.73 -5.17
C LYS A 51 10.87 16.26 -3.95
N LYS A 52 11.05 15.64 -2.78
CA LYS A 52 10.33 15.96 -1.53
C LYS A 52 8.81 15.87 -1.70
N HIS A 53 8.34 14.91 -2.49
CA HIS A 53 6.93 14.58 -2.60
C HIS A 53 6.48 13.82 -1.34
N ARG A 54 5.17 13.86 -1.04
CA ARG A 54 4.58 13.12 0.07
C ARG A 54 3.75 11.97 -0.47
N MET A 55 3.64 10.93 0.32
CA MET A 55 2.76 9.80 0.07
C MET A 55 1.55 9.90 1.01
N VAL A 56 0.36 9.86 0.46
CA VAL A 56 -0.92 10.02 1.18
C VAL A 56 -1.69 8.72 1.06
N GLY A 57 -2.13 8.16 2.18
CA GLY A 57 -2.92 6.94 2.21
C GLY A 57 -3.97 6.94 3.31
N TYR A 58 -4.76 5.90 3.37
CA TYR A 58 -5.77 5.69 4.41
C TYR A 58 -5.32 4.58 5.36
N ASN A 59 -5.05 4.90 6.63
CA ASN A 59 -4.45 4.00 7.62
C ASN A 59 -3.05 3.48 7.23
N ASN A 60 -2.40 4.12 6.28
CA ASN A 60 -1.13 3.69 5.71
C ASN A 60 0.02 3.67 6.74
N ILE A 61 0.06 4.59 7.70
CA ILE A 61 1.09 4.59 8.75
C ILE A 61 0.91 3.39 9.69
N GLY A 62 -0.32 2.90 9.86
CA GLY A 62 -0.63 1.75 10.70
C GLY A 62 -0.36 0.40 10.04
N PHE A 63 -0.41 0.33 8.71
CA PHE A 63 -0.34 -0.94 7.99
C PHE A 63 0.58 -0.91 6.76
N ASP A 64 0.24 -0.18 5.71
CA ASP A 64 0.90 -0.25 4.40
C ASP A 64 2.36 0.19 4.47
N TYR A 65 2.61 1.31 5.14
CA TYR A 65 3.96 1.87 5.21
C TYR A 65 4.94 0.99 5.99
N PRO A 66 4.61 0.40 7.13
CA PRO A 66 5.46 -0.62 7.78
C PRO A 66 5.82 -1.81 6.88
N VAL A 67 4.90 -2.27 6.01
CA VAL A 67 5.19 -3.33 5.03
C VAL A 67 6.17 -2.83 3.97
N LEU A 68 5.90 -1.67 3.39
CA LEU A 68 6.76 -1.05 2.39
C LEU A 68 8.16 -0.73 2.96
N HIS A 69 8.22 -0.25 4.20
CA HIS A 69 9.48 0.06 4.89
C HIS A 69 10.32 -1.19 5.17
N ASP A 70 9.67 -2.33 5.47
CA ASP A 70 10.37 -3.62 5.60
C ASP A 70 10.99 -4.06 4.28
N LEU A 71 10.31 -3.87 3.14
CA LEU A 71 10.88 -4.13 1.81
C LEU A 71 12.04 -3.20 1.48
N LEU A 72 11.92 -1.91 1.83
CA LEU A 72 13.01 -0.92 1.67
C LEU A 72 14.25 -1.29 2.51
N SER A 73 14.08 -1.87 3.69
CA SER A 73 15.21 -2.29 4.56
C SER A 73 16.06 -3.40 3.94
N VAL A 74 15.52 -4.12 2.98
CA VAL A 74 16.20 -5.23 2.25
C VAL A 74 16.26 -4.99 0.74
N ARG A 75 16.21 -3.73 0.30
CA ARG A 75 16.05 -3.36 -1.12
C ARG A 75 17.05 -4.04 -2.05
N ASP A 76 18.33 -4.12 -1.67
CA ASP A 76 19.38 -4.73 -2.50
C ASP A 76 19.11 -6.22 -2.74
N LYS A 77 18.55 -6.90 -1.75
CA LYS A 77 18.15 -8.30 -1.87
C LYS A 77 16.84 -8.44 -2.64
N ALA A 78 15.88 -7.57 -2.38
CA ALA A 78 14.55 -7.62 -3.01
C ALA A 78 14.62 -7.53 -4.54
N VAL A 79 15.57 -6.77 -5.09
CA VAL A 79 15.75 -6.62 -6.54
C VAL A 79 16.43 -7.83 -7.19
N THR A 80 17.05 -8.72 -6.43
CA THR A 80 17.82 -9.88 -6.95
C THR A 80 17.10 -11.22 -6.78
N VAL A 81 16.08 -11.29 -5.93
CA VAL A 81 15.31 -12.53 -5.72
C VAL A 81 14.08 -12.59 -6.65
N SER A 82 13.36 -13.71 -6.64
CA SER A 82 12.09 -13.81 -7.38
C SER A 82 11.03 -12.87 -6.82
N GLY A 83 10.11 -12.39 -7.68
CA GLY A 83 8.99 -11.55 -7.25
C GLY A 83 8.11 -12.26 -6.20
N LYS A 84 7.92 -13.59 -6.33
CA LYS A 84 7.26 -14.40 -5.30
C LYS A 84 7.94 -14.28 -3.94
N ALA A 85 9.27 -14.25 -3.88
CA ALA A 85 10.00 -14.12 -2.60
C ALA A 85 9.78 -12.73 -1.98
N VAL A 86 9.71 -11.67 -2.79
CA VAL A 86 9.35 -10.32 -2.34
C VAL A 86 7.91 -10.29 -1.81
N ALA A 87 6.95 -10.83 -2.57
CA ALA A 87 5.54 -10.93 -2.17
C ALA A 87 5.38 -11.71 -0.85
N THR A 88 6.02 -12.88 -0.73
CA THR A 88 5.99 -13.69 0.49
C THR A 88 6.54 -12.91 1.70
N ARG A 89 7.57 -12.07 1.52
CA ARG A 89 8.09 -11.22 2.59
C ARG A 89 7.08 -10.15 2.99
N ALA A 90 6.52 -9.43 2.02
CA ALA A 90 5.48 -8.41 2.27
C ALA A 90 4.29 -9.01 3.01
N TYR A 91 3.79 -10.16 2.53
CA TYR A 91 2.69 -10.90 3.16
C TYR A 91 3.01 -11.29 4.61
N LYS A 92 4.19 -11.87 4.89
CA LYS A 92 4.59 -12.22 6.26
C LYS A 92 4.66 -11.00 7.17
N LYS A 93 5.14 -9.86 6.66
CA LYS A 93 5.16 -8.62 7.42
C LYS A 93 3.75 -8.12 7.70
N ALA A 94 2.85 -8.12 6.71
CA ALA A 94 1.45 -7.77 6.87
C ALA A 94 0.77 -8.66 7.93
N GLN A 95 0.96 -9.99 7.87
CA GLN A 95 0.40 -10.91 8.86
C GLN A 95 0.95 -10.67 10.27
N SER A 96 2.22 -10.28 10.40
CA SER A 96 2.81 -9.93 11.70
C SER A 96 2.20 -8.66 12.30
N ILE A 97 1.78 -7.70 11.47
CA ILE A 97 1.10 -6.48 11.91
C ILE A 97 -0.34 -6.81 12.34
N ILE A 98 -1.07 -7.57 11.52
CA ILE A 98 -2.46 -7.97 11.79
C ILE A 98 -2.57 -8.80 13.08
N GLY A 99 -1.63 -9.72 13.29
CA GLY A 99 -1.61 -10.60 14.46
C GLY A 99 -0.96 -10.00 15.70
N SER A 100 -0.54 -8.73 15.67
CA SER A 100 0.13 -8.08 16.81
C SER A 100 -0.88 -7.39 17.73
N ASP A 101 -0.79 -7.67 19.03
CA ASP A 101 -1.51 -6.91 20.06
C ASP A 101 -0.85 -5.54 20.36
N ASP A 102 0.38 -5.33 19.92
CA ASP A 102 1.10 -4.08 20.09
C ASP A 102 0.77 -3.11 18.94
N ARG A 103 -0.14 -2.19 19.20
CA ARG A 103 -0.58 -1.15 18.25
C ARG A 103 0.56 -0.24 17.75
N PHE A 104 1.66 -0.13 18.47
CA PHE A 104 2.75 0.79 18.18
C PHE A 104 4.04 0.09 17.76
N GLY A 105 4.15 -1.22 17.95
CA GLY A 105 5.36 -2.01 17.70
C GLY A 105 5.83 -2.03 16.24
N HIS A 106 4.94 -1.68 15.32
CA HIS A 106 5.26 -1.64 13.88
C HIS A 106 5.33 -0.22 13.31
N LEU A 107 5.05 0.81 14.11
CA LEU A 107 5.04 2.19 13.63
C LEU A 107 6.46 2.68 13.29
N ILE A 108 6.58 3.27 12.11
CA ILE A 108 7.80 3.96 11.67
C ILE A 108 7.66 5.43 12.02
N ARG A 109 8.59 5.96 12.83
CA ARG A 109 8.58 7.36 13.25
C ARG A 109 8.83 8.29 12.05
N ASP A 110 8.30 9.50 12.09
CA ASP A 110 8.40 10.46 10.99
C ASP A 110 9.84 10.72 10.53
N ASN A 111 10.79 10.79 11.47
CA ASN A 111 12.21 10.98 11.17
C ASN A 111 12.90 9.73 10.57
N GLN A 112 12.24 8.59 10.56
CA GLN A 112 12.72 7.32 9.98
C GLN A 112 12.01 7.02 8.64
N GLN A 113 11.01 7.81 8.25
CA GLN A 113 10.29 7.62 7.00
C GLN A 113 11.21 7.89 5.81
N TYR A 114 11.21 6.97 4.85
CA TYR A 114 11.98 7.10 3.61
C TYR A 114 11.41 8.19 2.70
N VAL A 115 10.08 8.20 2.54
CA VAL A 115 9.27 9.26 1.94
C VAL A 115 8.27 9.71 2.98
N GLN A 116 8.04 11.01 3.09
CA GLN A 116 7.10 11.58 4.07
C GLN A 116 5.68 11.04 3.85
N GLN A 117 5.04 10.58 4.92
CA GLN A 117 3.71 10.01 4.92
C GLN A 117 2.66 10.97 5.44
N VAL A 118 1.47 10.94 4.86
CA VAL A 118 0.25 11.56 5.36
C VAL A 118 -0.80 10.48 5.49
N ASP A 119 -1.45 10.38 6.62
CA ASP A 119 -2.46 9.35 6.91
C ASP A 119 -3.83 10.00 7.14
N LEU A 120 -4.71 9.84 6.18
CA LEU A 120 -6.06 10.42 6.20
C LEU A 120 -6.91 9.84 7.34
N PHE A 121 -6.74 8.55 7.66
CA PHE A 121 -7.43 7.94 8.80
C PHE A 121 -7.07 8.65 10.10
N LYS A 122 -5.80 8.97 10.34
CA LYS A 122 -5.35 9.68 11.55
C LYS A 122 -5.84 11.12 11.59
N ILE A 123 -5.90 11.80 10.44
CA ILE A 123 -6.42 13.18 10.35
C ILE A 123 -7.91 13.20 10.72
N MET A 124 -8.68 12.25 10.18
CA MET A 124 -10.13 12.19 10.39
C MET A 124 -10.54 11.72 11.79
N HIS A 125 -9.69 10.96 12.47
CA HIS A 125 -10.01 10.36 13.77
C HIS A 125 -9.10 10.83 14.90
N PHE A 126 -8.41 11.96 14.72
CA PHE A 126 -7.44 12.44 15.72
C PHE A 126 -8.10 12.79 17.07
N ASP A 127 -9.36 13.24 17.04
CA ASP A 127 -10.14 13.65 18.21
C ASP A 127 -11.05 12.54 18.76
N ASN A 128 -11.31 11.49 17.98
CA ASN A 128 -12.17 10.38 18.39
C ASN A 128 -11.75 9.02 17.82
N PRO A 129 -10.67 8.40 18.33
CA PRO A 129 -10.20 7.10 17.87
C PRO A 129 -11.22 5.95 18.01
N ALA A 130 -12.25 6.11 18.86
CA ALA A 130 -13.29 5.10 19.04
C ALA A 130 -14.29 5.03 17.87
N ARG A 131 -14.31 6.03 17.01
CA ARG A 131 -15.18 6.09 15.82
C ARG A 131 -14.45 5.76 14.53
N ALA A 132 -13.47 4.85 14.60
CA ALA A 132 -12.73 4.40 13.43
C ALA A 132 -13.68 3.93 12.31
N THR A 133 -13.49 4.49 11.12
CA THR A 133 -14.28 4.18 9.92
C THR A 133 -13.37 3.52 8.89
N SER A 134 -13.79 2.44 8.28
CA SER A 134 -13.04 1.83 7.17
C SER A 134 -13.16 2.70 5.90
N LEU A 135 -12.20 2.55 4.96
CA LEU A 135 -12.26 3.22 3.66
C LEU A 135 -13.60 2.89 2.95
N LYS A 136 -14.02 1.65 2.95
CA LYS A 136 -15.30 1.20 2.36
C LYS A 136 -16.53 1.87 2.97
N ALA A 137 -16.53 2.11 4.28
CA ALA A 137 -17.62 2.84 4.92
C ALA A 137 -17.63 4.32 4.50
N LEU A 138 -16.47 4.90 4.19
CA LEU A 138 -16.37 6.25 3.61
C LEU A 138 -16.87 6.27 2.18
N GLU A 139 -16.48 5.33 1.34
CA GLU A 139 -16.96 5.17 -0.05
C GLU A 139 -18.49 5.12 -0.08
N PHE A 140 -19.11 4.33 0.81
CA PHE A 140 -20.56 4.27 0.95
C PHE A 140 -21.17 5.63 1.30
N ASN A 141 -20.58 6.34 2.28
CA ASN A 141 -21.08 7.65 2.70
C ASN A 141 -20.89 8.73 1.64
N MET A 142 -19.83 8.65 0.85
CA MET A 142 -19.54 9.55 -0.28
C MET A 142 -20.38 9.24 -1.52
N LYS A 143 -21.18 8.17 -1.48
CA LYS A 143 -21.95 7.67 -2.64
C LYS A 143 -21.06 7.38 -3.85
N ALA A 144 -19.90 6.72 -3.59
CA ALA A 144 -19.01 6.28 -4.66
C ALA A 144 -19.79 5.42 -5.67
N ASP A 145 -19.50 5.58 -6.95
CA ASP A 145 -20.20 4.89 -8.05
C ASP A 145 -20.07 3.36 -7.97
N SER A 146 -19.01 2.86 -7.35
CA SER A 146 -18.78 1.45 -7.08
C SER A 146 -18.02 1.23 -5.77
N ILE A 147 -18.48 0.29 -4.95
CA ILE A 147 -17.76 -0.21 -3.79
C ILE A 147 -17.30 -1.62 -4.14
N VAL A 148 -16.00 -1.84 -4.21
CA VAL A 148 -15.43 -3.12 -4.61
C VAL A 148 -14.87 -3.82 -3.38
N ASP A 149 -15.29 -5.05 -3.13
CA ASP A 149 -14.73 -5.88 -2.07
C ASP A 149 -13.42 -6.53 -2.52
N LEU A 150 -12.56 -6.85 -1.53
CA LEU A 150 -11.32 -7.57 -1.78
C LEU A 150 -11.59 -8.80 -2.66
N PRO A 151 -10.97 -8.90 -3.84
CA PRO A 151 -11.41 -9.85 -4.86
C PRO A 151 -11.15 -11.32 -4.49
N TYR A 152 -10.15 -11.58 -3.64
CA TYR A 152 -9.70 -12.94 -3.30
C TYR A 152 -9.29 -13.04 -1.84
N ASP A 153 -9.21 -14.28 -1.31
CA ASP A 153 -8.65 -14.55 0.01
C ASP A 153 -7.13 -14.26 -0.01
N PRO A 154 -6.62 -13.36 0.87
CA PRO A 154 -5.20 -13.05 0.97
C PRO A 154 -4.28 -14.25 1.25
N HIS A 155 -4.84 -15.33 1.80
CA HIS A 155 -4.10 -16.56 2.09
C HIS A 155 -3.98 -17.50 0.87
N SER A 156 -4.66 -17.21 -0.23
CA SER A 156 -4.61 -18.00 -1.45
C SER A 156 -3.37 -17.70 -2.31
N ASP A 157 -2.97 -18.66 -3.12
CA ASP A 157 -2.05 -18.44 -4.23
C ASP A 157 -2.85 -17.91 -5.42
N LEU A 158 -2.43 -16.81 -6.03
CA LEU A 158 -3.13 -16.18 -7.14
C LEU A 158 -2.61 -16.70 -8.49
N THR A 159 -3.54 -16.86 -9.45
CA THR A 159 -3.22 -17.03 -10.87
C THR A 159 -2.85 -15.70 -11.53
N ASP A 160 -2.31 -15.74 -12.74
CA ASP A 160 -1.93 -14.52 -13.48
C ASP A 160 -3.15 -13.62 -13.76
N ASP A 161 -4.30 -14.19 -14.16
CA ASP A 161 -5.54 -13.44 -14.38
C ASP A 161 -6.05 -12.79 -13.08
N GLN A 162 -5.91 -13.49 -11.95
CA GLN A 162 -6.28 -12.95 -10.64
C GLN A 162 -5.37 -11.80 -10.20
N ILE A 163 -4.10 -11.85 -10.56
CA ILE A 163 -3.16 -10.75 -10.31
C ILE A 163 -3.54 -9.52 -11.14
N ASP A 164 -4.00 -9.69 -12.39
CA ASP A 164 -4.47 -8.57 -13.20
C ASP A 164 -5.70 -7.88 -12.57
N VAL A 165 -6.64 -8.67 -12.06
CA VAL A 165 -7.80 -8.14 -11.30
C VAL A 165 -7.34 -7.42 -10.03
N LEU A 166 -6.34 -7.96 -9.31
CA LEU A 166 -5.81 -7.34 -8.10
C LEU A 166 -5.16 -5.97 -8.38
N LEU A 167 -4.44 -5.83 -9.49
CA LEU A 167 -3.85 -4.54 -9.89
C LEU A 167 -4.94 -3.48 -10.17
N VAL A 168 -6.03 -3.88 -10.82
CA VAL A 168 -7.18 -2.99 -11.06
C VAL A 168 -7.84 -2.60 -9.75
N TYR A 169 -8.04 -3.56 -8.84
CA TYR A 169 -8.59 -3.34 -7.52
C TYR A 169 -7.74 -2.36 -6.70
N ASN A 170 -6.44 -2.61 -6.60
CA ASN A 170 -5.51 -1.74 -5.86
C ASN A 170 -5.51 -0.30 -6.40
N MET A 171 -5.53 -0.11 -7.73
CA MET A 171 -5.64 1.22 -8.33
C MET A 171 -7.01 1.87 -8.07
N HIS A 172 -8.08 1.08 -7.97
CA HIS A 172 -9.41 1.58 -7.59
C HIS A 172 -9.37 2.17 -6.17
N ASP A 173 -8.80 1.47 -5.18
CA ASP A 173 -8.71 1.94 -3.79
C ASP A 173 -7.87 3.24 -3.68
N VAL A 174 -6.80 3.35 -4.48
CA VAL A 174 -6.02 4.60 -4.60
C VAL A 174 -6.87 5.76 -5.13
N LYS A 175 -7.69 5.52 -6.16
CA LYS A 175 -8.59 6.54 -6.72
C LYS A 175 -9.70 6.93 -5.74
N MET A 176 -10.23 5.98 -4.97
CA MET A 176 -11.21 6.29 -3.92
C MET A 176 -10.58 7.15 -2.82
N THR A 177 -9.35 6.86 -2.43
CA THR A 177 -8.59 7.68 -1.49
C THR A 177 -8.33 9.11 -2.04
N LEU A 178 -8.18 9.28 -3.35
CA LEU A 178 -8.03 10.59 -3.99
C LEU A 178 -9.33 11.41 -3.97
N GLN A 179 -10.47 10.75 -4.14
CA GLN A 179 -11.79 11.42 -4.11
C GLN A 179 -12.19 11.85 -2.69
N PHE A 180 -11.62 11.25 -1.67
CA PHE A 180 -11.82 11.55 -0.26
C PHE A 180 -11.01 12.77 0.20
#